data_ecf143a474f9029931210a5575f3de21
#
_entry.id   ecf143a474f9029931210a5575f3de21
#
_cell.length_a   1.000
_cell.length_b   1.000
_cell.length_c   1.000
_cell.angle_alpha   90.00
_cell.angle_beta   90.00
_cell.angle_gamma   90.00
#
_symmetry.space_group_name_H-M   'P 1'
#
loop_
_entity.id
_entity.type
_entity.pdbx_description
1 polymer ?
#
loop_
_entity_poly.entity_id
_entity_poly.type
_entity_poly.pdbx_seq_one_letter_code
_entity_poly.pdbx_strand_id
1 'polypeptide(L)'
;MIQKLRLFLILPLFFYSCGVTESEYKPDIAIEIEHNLPVIDGVPTLTLNQNMWQNIHYIDFKVTVDGRPAQYSSFSFNSNLFWFIGDTNSYGKKNCLECSMYTIGDHSENIHDPVPTSNYRSLTDSDGETRNAIAPVSIMKGETYKLWWDVWVTGSMEGREGTIDIKLN
;
A
#
# COMPACT_ATOMS: atom_id res chain seq x y z
N MET A 1 63.17 -5.34 -62.69
CA MET A 1 62.32 -4.34 -62.07
C MET A 1 60.95 -4.97 -61.77
N ILE A 2 60.80 -5.49 -60.55
CA ILE A 2 59.64 -6.31 -60.19
C ILE A 2 58.73 -5.44 -59.34
N GLN A 3 57.57 -5.05 -59.85
CA GLN A 3 56.55 -4.30 -59.21
C GLN A 3 55.72 -5.21 -58.27
N LYS A 4 55.84 -4.98 -56.98
CA LYS A 4 55.05 -5.71 -55.96
C LYS A 4 53.64 -5.10 -55.89
N LEU A 5 52.66 -5.84 -56.42
CA LEU A 5 51.22 -5.56 -56.27
C LEU A 5 50.78 -5.88 -54.85
N ARG A 6 50.52 -4.86 -54.03
CA ARG A 6 49.91 -5.03 -52.70
C ARG A 6 48.41 -5.14 -52.85
N LEU A 7 47.92 -6.34 -52.65
CA LEU A 7 46.49 -6.65 -52.57
C LEU A 7 45.97 -6.18 -51.19
N PHE A 8 45.23 -5.09 -51.18
CA PHE A 8 44.50 -4.68 -49.97
C PHE A 8 43.23 -5.52 -49.84
N LEU A 9 43.25 -6.46 -48.90
CA LEU A 9 42.09 -7.26 -48.52
C LEU A 9 41.20 -6.37 -47.62
N ILE A 10 40.17 -5.76 -48.18
CA ILE A 10 39.12 -5.04 -47.42
C ILE A 10 38.17 -6.11 -46.88
N LEU A 11 38.29 -6.43 -45.60
CA LEU A 11 37.36 -7.31 -44.89
C LEU A 11 36.10 -6.46 -44.57
N PRO A 12 34.91 -6.78 -45.08
CA PRO A 12 33.69 -6.12 -44.66
C PRO A 12 33.36 -6.62 -43.27
N LEU A 13 33.53 -5.73 -42.27
CA LEU A 13 33.00 -5.91 -40.91
C LEU A 13 31.47 -5.81 -41.01
N PHE A 14 30.80 -6.93 -41.17
CA PHE A 14 29.36 -7.02 -40.91
C PHE A 14 29.16 -6.83 -39.41
N PHE A 15 28.86 -5.61 -39.00
CA PHE A 15 28.22 -5.36 -37.74
C PHE A 15 26.81 -5.94 -37.82
N TYR A 16 26.67 -7.20 -37.40
CA TYR A 16 25.36 -7.70 -37.00
C TYR A 16 24.95 -6.93 -35.74
N SER A 17 24.24 -5.83 -35.95
CA SER A 17 23.42 -5.24 -34.91
C SER A 17 22.32 -6.25 -34.61
N CYS A 18 22.58 -7.11 -33.64
CA CYS A 18 21.55 -7.93 -33.01
C CYS A 18 20.65 -6.94 -32.24
N GLY A 19 19.68 -6.38 -32.95
CA GLY A 19 18.56 -5.67 -32.32
C GLY A 19 17.71 -6.71 -31.61
N VAL A 20 18.18 -7.12 -30.44
CA VAL A 20 17.31 -7.77 -29.45
C VAL A 20 16.36 -6.67 -29.01
N THR A 21 15.17 -6.62 -29.59
CA THR A 21 14.03 -5.98 -28.91
C THR A 21 13.78 -6.85 -27.70
N GLU A 22 14.47 -6.54 -26.59
CA GLU A 22 14.04 -7.03 -25.28
C GLU A 22 12.60 -6.54 -25.13
N SER A 23 11.64 -7.42 -25.30
CA SER A 23 10.31 -7.16 -24.82
C SER A 23 10.49 -6.97 -23.32
N GLU A 24 10.33 -5.74 -22.86
CA GLU A 24 10.42 -5.39 -21.45
C GLU A 24 9.45 -6.31 -20.70
N TYR A 25 10.01 -7.28 -19.98
CA TYR A 25 9.21 -8.21 -19.20
C TYR A 25 8.49 -7.41 -18.13
N LYS A 26 7.16 -7.40 -18.21
CA LYS A 26 6.32 -6.77 -17.22
C LYS A 26 5.66 -7.84 -16.36
N PRO A 27 6.02 -7.96 -15.09
CA PRO A 27 5.45 -8.97 -14.21
C PRO A 27 3.95 -8.75 -14.00
N ASP A 28 3.20 -9.83 -13.94
CA ASP A 28 1.79 -9.81 -13.54
C ASP A 28 1.70 -9.80 -12.01
N ILE A 29 1.39 -8.62 -11.45
CA ILE A 29 1.27 -8.42 -10.02
C ILE A 29 -0.21 -8.38 -9.64
N ALA A 30 -0.64 -9.36 -8.84
CA ALA A 30 -1.97 -9.39 -8.25
C ALA A 30 -1.90 -9.12 -6.74
N ILE A 31 -2.85 -8.31 -6.26
CA ILE A 31 -3.05 -8.03 -4.84
C ILE A 31 -4.49 -8.38 -4.50
N GLU A 32 -4.66 -9.36 -3.64
CA GLU A 32 -5.95 -9.77 -3.09
C GLU A 32 -6.08 -9.15 -1.71
N ILE A 33 -7.28 -8.65 -1.41
CA ILE A 33 -7.60 -8.02 -0.14
C ILE A 33 -8.80 -8.73 0.44
N GLU A 34 -8.64 -9.29 1.63
CA GLU A 34 -9.68 -10.00 2.35
C GLU A 34 -9.97 -9.35 3.70
N HIS A 35 -11.21 -9.34 4.09
CA HIS A 35 -11.66 -8.89 5.40
C HIS A 35 -12.93 -9.60 5.83
N ASN A 36 -13.12 -9.75 7.12
CA ASN A 36 -14.34 -10.34 7.72
C ASN A 36 -15.37 -9.28 8.14
N LEU A 37 -15.22 -8.03 7.68
CA LEU A 37 -16.17 -6.97 7.97
C LEU A 37 -17.49 -7.23 7.23
N PRO A 38 -18.66 -7.02 7.87
CA PRO A 38 -19.94 -7.01 7.18
C PRO A 38 -19.94 -6.02 6.01
N VAL A 39 -20.51 -6.43 4.87
CA VAL A 39 -20.69 -5.55 3.72
C VAL A 39 -22.16 -5.14 3.67
N ILE A 40 -22.42 -3.83 3.83
CA ILE A 40 -23.75 -3.24 3.79
C ILE A 40 -23.80 -2.28 2.61
N ASP A 41 -24.75 -2.48 1.71
CA ASP A 41 -24.89 -1.70 0.47
C ASP A 41 -23.59 -1.62 -0.36
N GLY A 42 -22.83 -2.72 -0.39
CA GLY A 42 -21.55 -2.81 -1.14
C GLY A 42 -20.36 -2.16 -0.43
N VAL A 43 -20.53 -1.66 0.79
CA VAL A 43 -19.45 -0.99 1.54
C VAL A 43 -19.09 -1.81 2.78
N PRO A 44 -17.81 -2.13 3.01
CA PRO A 44 -17.36 -2.69 4.28
C PRO A 44 -17.79 -1.80 5.43
N THR A 45 -18.38 -2.38 6.44
CA THR A 45 -18.96 -1.62 7.56
C THR A 45 -18.47 -2.19 8.88
N LEU A 46 -18.03 -1.32 9.77
CA LEU A 46 -17.57 -1.68 11.09
C LEU A 46 -18.47 -1.04 12.13
N THR A 47 -19.07 -1.87 12.99
CA THR A 47 -19.89 -1.38 14.10
C THR A 47 -19.00 -1.10 15.30
N LEU A 48 -18.91 0.17 15.68
CA LEU A 48 -18.16 0.60 16.87
C LEU A 48 -18.98 0.37 18.12
N ASN A 49 -18.41 -0.36 19.08
CA ASN A 49 -19.06 -0.61 20.36
C ASN A 49 -18.85 0.61 21.27
N GLN A 50 -19.94 1.27 21.69
CA GLN A 50 -19.89 2.44 22.58
C GLN A 50 -19.26 2.15 23.96
N ASN A 51 -19.28 0.88 24.40
CA ASN A 51 -18.68 0.48 25.68
C ASN A 51 -17.20 0.12 25.57
N MET A 52 -16.66 0.14 24.36
CA MET A 52 -15.25 -0.11 24.08
C MET A 52 -14.61 1.15 23.50
N TRP A 53 -13.56 1.61 24.14
CA TRP A 53 -12.83 2.76 23.64
C TRP A 53 -12.20 2.51 22.27
N GLN A 54 -11.70 1.32 22.02
CA GLN A 54 -11.03 0.93 20.77
C GLN A 54 -11.56 -0.41 20.25
N ASN A 55 -11.76 -0.48 18.94
CA ASN A 55 -12.12 -1.71 18.23
C ASN A 55 -10.97 -2.10 17.30
N ILE A 56 -10.44 -3.30 17.44
CA ILE A 56 -9.36 -3.80 16.60
C ILE A 56 -9.92 -4.79 15.60
N HIS A 57 -9.68 -4.54 14.32
CA HIS A 57 -10.05 -5.41 13.22
C HIS A 57 -8.86 -5.62 12.29
N TYR A 58 -8.94 -6.67 11.49
CA TYR A 58 -7.85 -7.04 10.60
C TYR A 58 -8.30 -7.03 9.15
N ILE A 59 -7.40 -6.59 8.30
CA ILE A 59 -7.51 -6.65 6.85
C ILE A 59 -6.30 -7.44 6.37
N ASP A 60 -6.57 -8.52 5.64
CA ASP A 60 -5.56 -9.42 5.12
C ASP A 60 -5.22 -9.05 3.67
N PHE A 61 -3.96 -9.10 3.32
CA PHE A 61 -3.44 -8.81 2.00
C PHE A 61 -2.64 -10.00 1.52
N LYS A 62 -2.81 -10.35 0.25
CA LYS A 62 -2.01 -11.37 -0.41
C LYS A 62 -1.44 -10.81 -1.71
N VAL A 63 -0.14 -11.00 -1.91
CA VAL A 63 0.58 -10.52 -3.08
C VAL A 63 1.15 -11.69 -3.86
N THR A 64 0.87 -11.72 -5.16
CA THR A 64 1.49 -12.67 -6.08
C THR A 64 2.15 -11.95 -7.25
N VAL A 65 3.21 -12.55 -7.77
CA VAL A 65 3.90 -12.14 -9.00
C VAL A 65 3.90 -13.35 -9.93
N ASP A 66 3.29 -13.21 -11.10
CA ASP A 66 3.13 -14.30 -12.07
C ASP A 66 2.49 -15.55 -11.45
N GLY A 67 1.50 -15.33 -10.58
CA GLY A 67 0.78 -16.38 -9.85
C GLY A 67 1.57 -17.06 -8.72
N ARG A 68 2.76 -16.56 -8.35
CA ARG A 68 3.57 -17.07 -7.24
C ARG A 68 3.56 -16.11 -6.06
N PRO A 69 3.56 -16.61 -4.81
CA PRO A 69 3.66 -15.76 -3.63
C PRO A 69 4.85 -14.80 -3.68
N ALA A 70 4.61 -13.52 -3.41
CA ALA A 70 5.66 -12.51 -3.33
C ALA A 70 6.10 -12.29 -1.88
N GLN A 71 7.04 -13.11 -1.42
CA GLN A 71 7.59 -13.06 -0.07
C GLN A 71 8.39 -11.77 0.17
N TYR A 72 8.33 -11.24 1.39
CA TYR A 72 9.02 -10.01 1.82
C TYR A 72 8.65 -8.74 1.05
N SER A 73 7.49 -8.72 0.41
CA SER A 73 6.95 -7.48 -0.14
C SER A 73 6.59 -6.53 1.01
N SER A 74 7.02 -5.28 0.89
CA SER A 74 6.92 -4.30 1.97
C SER A 74 5.69 -3.43 1.77
N PHE A 75 4.73 -3.56 2.67
CA PHE A 75 3.58 -2.67 2.76
C PHE A 75 3.86 -1.48 3.66
N SER A 76 3.36 -0.31 3.24
CA SER A 76 3.14 0.84 4.10
C SER A 76 1.64 1.15 4.16
N PHE A 77 1.17 1.52 5.33
CA PHE A 77 -0.23 1.83 5.56
C PHE A 77 -0.39 3.19 6.21
N ASN A 78 -1.50 3.85 5.91
CA ASN A 78 -1.89 5.08 6.58
C ASN A 78 -3.41 5.19 6.60
N SER A 79 -3.96 5.94 7.56
CA SER A 79 -5.39 6.14 7.69
C SER A 79 -5.74 7.63 7.66
N ASN A 80 -6.99 7.92 7.32
CA ASN A 80 -7.51 9.29 7.37
C ASN A 80 -7.89 9.74 8.78
N LEU A 81 -8.02 8.80 9.75
CA LEU A 81 -8.47 9.09 11.11
C LEU A 81 -7.38 8.78 12.13
N PHE A 82 -7.20 9.68 13.09
CA PHE A 82 -6.21 9.62 14.15
C PHE A 82 -6.85 9.98 15.48
N TRP A 83 -6.46 9.35 16.55
CA TRP A 83 -6.83 9.81 17.89
C TRP A 83 -5.64 10.51 18.57
N PHE A 84 -5.82 11.04 19.75
CA PHE A 84 -4.79 11.81 20.47
C PHE A 84 -4.54 11.23 21.85
N ILE A 85 -3.27 11.11 22.23
CA ILE A 85 -2.89 10.61 23.54
C ILE A 85 -3.46 11.53 24.63
N GLY A 86 -4.18 10.93 25.60
CA GLY A 86 -4.75 11.67 26.73
C GLY A 86 -6.09 12.33 26.47
N ASP A 87 -6.59 12.31 25.23
CA ASP A 87 -7.92 12.84 24.91
C ASP A 87 -8.77 11.80 24.16
N THR A 88 -9.75 11.25 24.85
CA THR A 88 -10.69 10.27 24.29
C THR A 88 -11.94 10.91 23.66
N ASN A 89 -12.05 12.25 23.68
CA ASN A 89 -13.21 12.99 23.20
C ASN A 89 -12.97 13.66 21.85
N SER A 90 -11.76 13.61 21.33
CA SER A 90 -11.43 14.20 20.04
C SER A 90 -10.61 13.27 19.17
N TYR A 91 -10.68 13.50 17.86
CA TYR A 91 -9.91 12.80 16.86
C TYR A 91 -9.50 13.74 15.73
N GLY A 92 -8.44 13.39 15.01
CA GLY A 92 -7.96 14.10 13.84
C GLY A 92 -8.43 13.42 12.56
N LYS A 93 -8.63 14.20 11.52
CA LYS A 93 -9.03 13.73 10.19
C LYS A 93 -8.16 14.35 9.10
N LYS A 94 -7.75 13.52 8.14
CA LYS A 94 -7.12 13.93 6.90
C LYS A 94 -8.06 13.69 5.72
N ASN A 95 -7.98 14.54 4.71
CA ASN A 95 -8.76 14.38 3.48
C ASN A 95 -7.96 13.69 2.35
N CYS A 96 -6.65 13.63 2.47
CA CYS A 96 -5.75 12.91 1.58
C CYS A 96 -4.51 12.45 2.35
N LEU A 97 -3.70 11.58 1.75
CA LEU A 97 -2.51 11.02 2.39
C LEU A 97 -1.52 12.10 2.87
N GLU A 98 -1.33 13.16 2.09
CA GLU A 98 -0.39 14.25 2.35
C GLU A 98 -1.05 15.49 2.98
N CYS A 99 -2.37 15.47 3.17
CA CYS A 99 -3.10 16.62 3.72
C CYS A 99 -2.75 16.89 5.18
N SER A 100 -2.89 18.14 5.58
CA SER A 100 -2.85 18.51 6.98
C SER A 100 -3.98 17.82 7.74
N MET A 101 -3.71 17.44 8.97
CA MET A 101 -4.67 16.83 9.87
C MET A 101 -5.57 17.91 10.49
N TYR A 102 -6.88 17.63 10.53
CA TYR A 102 -7.85 18.47 11.23
C TYR A 102 -8.30 17.78 12.50
N THR A 103 -8.42 18.54 13.55
CA THR A 103 -9.08 18.07 14.76
C THR A 103 -10.58 18.29 14.66
N ILE A 104 -11.35 17.27 15.02
CA ILE A 104 -12.80 17.30 15.07
C ILE A 104 -13.20 17.05 16.53
N GLY A 105 -13.91 17.99 17.15
CA GLY A 105 -14.31 17.95 18.55
C GLY A 105 -13.98 19.24 19.29
N ASP A 106 -14.34 19.32 20.57
CA ASP A 106 -14.27 20.56 21.35
C ASP A 106 -12.87 20.92 21.87
N HIS A 107 -11.86 20.12 21.65
CA HIS A 107 -10.53 20.28 22.23
C HIS A 107 -9.45 20.52 21.19
N SER A 108 -9.51 21.65 20.51
CA SER A 108 -8.56 21.97 19.43
C SER A 108 -7.21 22.52 19.88
N GLU A 109 -7.08 22.98 21.12
CA GLU A 109 -5.94 23.84 21.48
C GLU A 109 -4.71 23.11 22.02
N ASN A 110 -4.83 21.84 22.44
CA ASN A 110 -3.75 21.11 23.08
C ASN A 110 -3.58 19.66 22.57
N ILE A 111 -3.90 19.40 21.32
CA ILE A 111 -3.78 18.06 20.79
C ILE A 111 -2.34 17.84 20.35
N HIS A 112 -1.61 17.16 21.19
CA HIS A 112 -0.27 16.68 20.94
C HIS A 112 -0.30 15.19 20.63
N ASP A 113 0.64 14.74 19.80
CA ASP A 113 0.91 13.34 19.51
C ASP A 113 -0.27 12.57 18.92
N PRO A 114 -0.57 12.78 17.63
CA PRO A 114 -1.57 12.01 16.92
C PRO A 114 -1.14 10.54 16.83
N VAL A 115 -2.07 9.65 17.18
CA VAL A 115 -1.87 8.21 17.11
C VAL A 115 -2.63 7.65 15.91
N PRO A 116 -1.96 7.01 14.96
CA PRO A 116 -2.62 6.41 13.82
C PRO A 116 -3.54 5.26 14.26
N THR A 117 -4.60 5.04 13.49
CA THR A 117 -5.56 3.97 13.72
C THR A 117 -5.27 2.72 12.87
N SER A 118 -4.11 2.66 12.24
CA SER A 118 -3.59 1.50 11.52
C SER A 118 -2.14 1.26 11.87
N ASN A 119 -1.66 0.03 11.75
CA ASN A 119 -0.21 -0.19 11.80
C ASN A 119 0.45 0.38 10.54
N TYR A 120 1.69 0.85 10.68
CA TYR A 120 2.37 1.61 9.64
C TYR A 120 3.02 0.72 8.58
N ARG A 121 3.58 -0.41 8.96
CA ARG A 121 4.31 -1.31 8.05
C ARG A 121 4.07 -2.78 8.37
N SER A 122 4.12 -3.60 7.32
CA SER A 122 4.21 -5.05 7.44
C SER A 122 4.93 -5.64 6.23
N LEU A 123 5.39 -6.88 6.36
CA LEU A 123 6.03 -7.64 5.30
C LEU A 123 5.18 -8.88 5.02
N THR A 124 5.12 -9.29 3.76
CA THR A 124 4.50 -10.55 3.39
C THR A 124 5.38 -11.73 3.83
N ASP A 125 4.73 -12.81 4.26
CA ASP A 125 5.36 -14.07 4.62
C ASP A 125 5.69 -14.95 3.40
N SER A 126 5.98 -16.24 3.63
CA SER A 126 6.30 -17.21 2.58
C SER A 126 5.15 -17.47 1.61
N ASP A 127 3.92 -17.27 2.05
CA ASP A 127 2.71 -17.46 1.25
C ASP A 127 2.25 -16.17 0.56
N GLY A 128 3.07 -15.10 0.66
CA GLY A 128 2.79 -13.78 0.13
C GLY A 128 1.73 -13.02 0.93
N GLU A 129 1.44 -13.43 2.15
CA GLU A 129 0.37 -12.90 2.98
C GLU A 129 0.89 -11.94 4.05
N THR A 130 0.09 -10.93 4.34
CA THR A 130 0.33 -10.00 5.45
C THR A 130 -0.99 -9.44 5.96
N ARG A 131 -0.94 -8.83 7.14
CA ARG A 131 -2.12 -8.32 7.84
C ARG A 131 -1.91 -6.90 8.32
N ASN A 132 -2.91 -6.05 8.10
CA ASN A 132 -3.02 -4.74 8.72
C ASN A 132 -4.04 -4.78 9.85
N ALA A 133 -3.67 -4.21 11.01
CA ALA A 133 -4.61 -3.98 12.10
C ALA A 133 -5.14 -2.55 12.00
N ILE A 134 -6.45 -2.41 11.94
CA ILE A 134 -7.16 -1.12 12.05
C ILE A 134 -7.85 -1.03 13.40
N ALA A 135 -7.75 0.13 14.03
CA ALA A 135 -8.21 0.33 15.40
C ALA A 135 -8.90 1.70 15.59
N PRO A 136 -10.03 1.94 14.91
CA PRO A 136 -10.79 3.16 15.12
C PRO A 136 -11.36 3.20 16.55
N VAL A 137 -11.50 4.40 17.09
CA VAL A 137 -12.07 4.63 18.42
C VAL A 137 -13.54 4.98 18.32
N SER A 138 -14.30 4.75 19.40
CA SER A 138 -15.77 4.84 19.43
C SER A 138 -16.31 6.23 19.03
N ILE A 139 -15.56 7.30 19.31
CA ILE A 139 -15.95 8.68 18.96
C ILE A 139 -15.95 8.92 17.43
N MET A 140 -15.29 8.09 16.64
CA MET A 140 -15.26 8.18 15.17
C MET A 140 -16.53 7.63 14.51
N LYS A 141 -17.52 7.23 15.29
CA LYS A 141 -18.79 6.72 14.77
C LYS A 141 -19.44 7.74 13.83
N GLY A 142 -19.90 7.27 12.67
CA GLY A 142 -20.48 8.09 11.61
C GLY A 142 -19.49 8.54 10.55
N GLU A 143 -18.18 8.36 10.78
CA GLU A 143 -17.15 8.66 9.79
C GLU A 143 -16.98 7.56 8.75
N THR A 144 -16.33 7.91 7.64
CA THR A 144 -15.75 6.96 6.70
C THR A 144 -14.28 6.81 7.01
N TYR A 145 -13.89 5.63 7.45
CA TYR A 145 -12.50 5.25 7.63
C TYR A 145 -11.89 4.91 6.29
N LYS A 146 -10.82 5.58 5.93
CA LYS A 146 -10.07 5.34 4.71
C LYS A 146 -8.70 4.80 5.07
N LEU A 147 -8.39 3.59 4.60
CA LEU A 147 -7.07 2.99 4.71
C LEU A 147 -6.36 3.15 3.36
N TRP A 148 -5.31 3.93 3.31
CA TRP A 148 -4.37 3.96 2.20
C TRP A 148 -3.32 2.90 2.40
N TRP A 149 -2.95 2.22 1.34
CA TRP A 149 -1.86 1.28 1.33
C TRP A 149 -1.01 1.45 0.06
N ASP A 150 0.27 1.26 0.22
CA ASP A 150 1.23 1.07 -0.86
C ASP A 150 2.07 -0.17 -0.56
N VAL A 151 2.49 -0.86 -1.61
CA VAL A 151 3.36 -2.02 -1.50
C VAL A 151 4.50 -1.95 -2.49
N TRP A 152 5.70 -2.16 -2.01
CA TRP A 152 6.86 -2.44 -2.83
C TRP A 152 6.97 -3.96 -2.99
N VAL A 153 6.77 -4.44 -4.22
CA VAL A 153 6.68 -5.88 -4.51
C VAL A 153 8.07 -6.45 -4.75
N THR A 154 8.49 -7.35 -3.88
CA THR A 154 9.78 -8.03 -4.00
C THR A 154 9.85 -8.87 -5.27
N GLY A 155 10.95 -8.73 -6.01
CA GLY A 155 11.20 -9.47 -7.25
C GLY A 155 10.65 -8.81 -8.52
N SER A 156 9.83 -7.75 -8.41
CA SER A 156 9.29 -7.05 -9.57
C SER A 156 9.88 -5.66 -9.80
N MET A 157 10.48 -5.05 -8.78
CA MET A 157 10.89 -3.64 -8.73
C MET A 157 9.74 -2.65 -9.01
N GLU A 158 8.49 -3.09 -8.87
CA GLU A 158 7.30 -2.28 -9.06
C GLU A 158 6.55 -2.10 -7.73
N GLY A 159 5.89 -0.95 -7.59
CA GLY A 159 4.95 -0.66 -6.50
C GLY A 159 3.50 -0.79 -6.96
N ARG A 160 2.62 -0.97 -6.01
CA ARG A 160 1.16 -0.85 -6.16
C ARG A 160 0.63 -0.07 -4.99
N GLU A 161 -0.45 0.65 -5.22
CA GLU A 161 -1.14 1.42 -4.19
C GLU A 161 -2.65 1.28 -4.32
N GLY A 162 -3.34 1.56 -3.25
CA GLY A 162 -4.78 1.56 -3.25
C GLY A 162 -5.40 2.08 -1.96
N THR A 163 -6.71 1.98 -1.91
CA THR A 163 -7.50 2.50 -0.80
C THR A 163 -8.64 1.55 -0.48
N ILE A 164 -8.95 1.42 0.80
CA ILE A 164 -10.13 0.72 1.30
C ILE A 164 -10.96 1.72 2.11
N ASP A 165 -12.21 1.89 1.73
CA ASP A 165 -13.18 2.72 2.46
C ASP A 165 -14.05 1.83 3.34
N ILE A 166 -14.17 2.16 4.63
CA ILE A 166 -14.92 1.42 5.64
C ILE A 166 -15.85 2.39 6.36
N LYS A 167 -17.13 2.09 6.40
CA LYS A 167 -18.11 2.90 7.13
C LYS A 167 -18.06 2.55 8.62
N LEU A 168 -18.00 3.54 9.48
CA LEU A 168 -18.04 3.40 10.94
C LEU A 168 -19.46 3.66 11.46
N ASN A 169 -20.13 2.64 12.01
CA ASN A 169 -21.51 2.71 12.53
C ASN A 169 -21.57 2.56 14.06
#